data_4856f4e3a5acf67786335c7604d6469c
#
_entry.id   4856f4e3a5acf67786335c7604d6469c
#
_cell.length_a   1.000
_cell.length_b   1.000
_cell.length_c   1.000
_cell.angle_alpha   90.00
_cell.angle_beta   90.00
_cell.angle_gamma   90.00
#
_symmetry.space_group_name_H-M   'P 1'
#
loop_
_entity.id
_entity.type
_entity.pdbx_description
1 polymer ?
#
loop_
_entity_poly.entity_id
_entity_poly.type
_entity_poly.pdbx_seq_one_letter_code
_entity_poly.pdbx_strand_id
1 'polypeptide(L)'
;MQDRLKIGISACFLHADPTRSFFASKTLQYVEQSIAHWVMSTGALAVMVPSPQGPTRRGDVALEHYAAWLDGLVLHGGADVSPLSYGEQPLDPAWAGDKVRDDYELELVAAFERHGKPVFGVCRGLQLMNVAHGGTLYQDIATQRPGALVHRDAAVYDANSHSVEIVPGTKLASLYAGGDRARVNSIHHQAIKDLAPGFQVEAVSHEDGIIEAIRRPDASRPYAAAVQWHPEFHVPGSGHFDDAALLSDFLDAAQRARTAP
;
A
#
# COMPACT_ATOMS: atom_id res chain seq x y z
N MET A 1 3.03 30.76 7.08
CA MET A 1 3.49 29.38 6.80
C MET A 1 2.65 28.86 5.64
N GLN A 2 3.29 28.30 4.63
CA GLN A 2 2.56 27.68 3.51
C GLN A 2 1.71 26.52 4.08
N ASP A 3 0.43 26.44 3.69
CA ASP A 3 -0.48 25.40 4.16
C ASP A 3 -0.12 24.08 3.46
N ARG A 4 0.66 23.23 4.16
CA ARG A 4 1.18 21.97 3.64
C ARG A 4 0.07 20.90 3.59
N LEU A 5 0.14 19.99 2.61
CA LEU A 5 -0.70 18.80 2.60
C LEU A 5 -0.40 17.93 3.83
N LYS A 6 -1.43 17.38 4.42
CA LYS A 6 -1.38 16.46 5.57
C LYS A 6 -1.74 15.06 5.07
N ILE A 7 -0.75 14.20 4.94
CA ILE A 7 -0.92 12.84 4.43
C ILE A 7 -0.90 11.86 5.60
N GLY A 8 -2.01 11.13 5.75
CA GLY A 8 -2.11 10.02 6.69
C GLY A 8 -1.28 8.83 6.20
N ILE A 9 -0.61 8.15 7.11
CA ILE A 9 0.05 6.87 6.86
C ILE A 9 -0.57 5.85 7.81
N SER A 10 -1.03 4.71 7.28
CA SER A 10 -1.58 3.63 8.11
C SER A 10 -0.51 3.08 9.06
N ALA A 11 -0.90 2.66 10.26
CA ALA A 11 0.04 2.10 11.23
C ALA A 11 0.31 0.61 10.98
N CYS A 12 1.56 0.19 11.17
CA CYS A 12 1.93 -1.20 11.42
C CYS A 12 1.71 -1.57 12.88
N PHE A 13 1.57 -2.87 13.13
CA PHE A 13 1.37 -3.41 14.45
C PHE A 13 2.55 -4.31 14.86
N LEU A 14 3.03 -4.10 16.08
CA LEU A 14 3.83 -5.04 16.81
C LEU A 14 2.97 -5.54 17.97
N HIS A 15 2.24 -6.64 17.74
CA HIS A 15 1.28 -7.18 18.70
C HIS A 15 1.93 -7.57 20.02
N ALA A 16 1.14 -7.63 21.09
CA ALA A 16 1.61 -8.13 22.38
C ALA A 16 2.21 -9.54 22.21
N ASP A 17 3.39 -9.74 22.76
CA ASP A 17 4.14 -10.99 22.68
C ASP A 17 4.85 -11.23 24.03
N PRO A 18 4.46 -12.29 24.77
CA PRO A 18 5.04 -12.59 26.07
C PRO A 18 6.53 -12.94 26.00
N THR A 19 7.06 -13.28 24.84
CA THR A 19 8.48 -13.61 24.65
C THR A 19 9.38 -12.37 24.52
N ARG A 20 8.79 -11.18 24.27
CA ARG A 20 9.56 -9.94 24.18
C ARG A 20 10.04 -9.48 25.55
N SER A 21 11.27 -8.97 25.58
CA SER A 21 11.85 -8.39 26.80
C SER A 21 11.24 -7.05 27.20
N PHE A 22 10.70 -6.28 26.22
CA PHE A 22 10.06 -4.98 26.43
C PHE A 22 8.66 -4.96 25.81
N PHE A 23 7.72 -4.29 26.48
CA PHE A 23 6.34 -4.18 26.03
C PHE A 23 5.65 -5.52 25.76
N ALA A 24 5.98 -6.57 26.50
CA ALA A 24 5.47 -7.93 26.30
C ALA A 24 3.93 -8.00 26.28
N SER A 25 3.25 -7.19 27.10
CA SER A 25 1.79 -7.14 27.22
C SER A 25 1.14 -5.99 26.40
N LYS A 26 1.91 -5.30 25.56
CA LYS A 26 1.43 -4.13 24.83
C LYS A 26 1.54 -4.35 23.33
N THR A 27 0.51 -3.93 22.59
CA THR A 27 0.60 -3.72 21.15
C THR A 27 1.19 -2.33 20.90
N LEU A 28 2.23 -2.25 20.07
CA LEU A 28 2.78 -0.99 19.60
C LEU A 28 2.30 -0.74 18.18
N GLN A 29 2.07 0.52 17.85
CA GLN A 29 1.80 0.97 16.50
C GLN A 29 2.97 1.81 16.02
N TYR A 30 3.41 1.62 14.78
CA TYR A 30 4.56 2.31 14.22
C TYR A 30 4.41 2.54 12.72
N VAL A 31 5.23 3.47 12.20
CA VAL A 31 5.42 3.73 10.77
C VAL A 31 6.90 3.50 10.47
N GLU A 32 7.18 2.79 9.38
CA GLU A 32 8.55 2.64 8.90
C GLU A 32 9.08 4.01 8.42
N GLN A 33 10.35 4.28 8.69
CA GLN A 33 10.94 5.60 8.48
C GLN A 33 10.96 6.02 7.01
N SER A 34 11.29 5.11 6.09
CA SER A 34 11.47 5.42 4.66
C SER A 34 10.17 5.92 4.03
N ILE A 35 9.02 5.30 4.33
CA ILE A 35 7.73 5.72 3.78
C ILE A 35 7.34 7.12 4.28
N ALA A 36 7.64 7.42 5.55
CA ALA A 36 7.41 8.76 6.10
C ALA A 36 8.31 9.79 5.39
N HIS A 37 9.60 9.46 5.20
CA HIS A 37 10.55 10.33 4.51
C HIS A 37 10.19 10.52 3.03
N TRP A 38 9.71 9.46 2.35
CA TRP A 38 9.25 9.54 0.97
C TRP A 38 8.11 10.56 0.83
N VAL A 39 7.08 10.50 1.68
CA VAL A 39 6.00 11.49 1.71
C VAL A 39 6.55 12.89 2.02
N MET A 40 7.45 13.01 3.00
CA MET A 40 8.01 14.30 3.43
C MET A 40 8.96 14.92 2.39
N SER A 41 9.54 14.15 1.47
CA SER A 41 10.48 14.62 0.45
C SER A 41 9.89 15.70 -0.46
N THR A 42 8.57 15.76 -0.58
CA THR A 42 7.82 16.76 -1.36
C THR A 42 7.37 17.96 -0.53
N GLY A 43 7.65 17.96 0.77
CA GLY A 43 7.22 19.00 1.71
C GLY A 43 5.83 18.80 2.32
N ALA A 44 5.16 17.67 2.07
CA ALA A 44 3.94 17.27 2.79
C ALA A 44 4.25 16.89 4.24
N LEU A 45 3.24 16.95 5.11
CA LEU A 45 3.32 16.42 6.47
C LEU A 45 2.91 14.95 6.47
N ALA A 46 3.78 14.07 6.98
CA ALA A 46 3.48 12.67 7.20
C ALA A 46 2.91 12.49 8.62
N VAL A 47 1.71 11.91 8.72
CA VAL A 47 0.98 11.74 9.99
C VAL A 47 0.57 10.29 10.14
N MET A 48 1.10 9.59 11.14
CA MET A 48 0.61 8.25 11.46
C MET A 48 -0.84 8.31 11.93
N VAL A 49 -1.72 7.52 11.32
CA VAL A 49 -3.11 7.37 11.77
C VAL A 49 -3.18 6.19 12.72
N PRO A 50 -3.45 6.40 14.02
CA PRO A 50 -3.52 5.28 14.96
C PRO A 50 -4.81 4.49 14.75
N SER A 51 -4.72 3.15 14.92
CA SER A 51 -5.91 2.31 14.98
C SER A 51 -6.71 2.62 16.24
N PRO A 52 -8.03 2.78 16.14
CA PRO A 52 -8.90 2.92 17.28
C PRO A 52 -9.20 1.58 17.97
N GLN A 53 -8.80 0.46 17.40
CA GLN A 53 -9.10 -0.88 17.92
C GLN A 53 -8.20 -1.24 19.10
N GLY A 54 -8.65 -2.20 19.91
CA GLY A 54 -7.92 -2.71 21.05
C GLY A 54 -8.64 -2.52 22.39
N PRO A 55 -8.11 -3.08 23.49
CA PRO A 55 -8.79 -3.12 24.79
C PRO A 55 -8.65 -1.83 25.60
N THR A 56 -7.84 -0.86 25.15
CA THR A 56 -7.62 0.39 25.88
C THR A 56 -8.71 1.42 25.60
N ARG A 57 -9.04 2.24 26.60
CA ARG A 57 -9.98 3.34 26.44
C ARG A 57 -9.44 4.37 25.45
N ARG A 58 -10.25 4.78 24.46
CA ARG A 58 -9.88 5.77 23.44
C ARG A 58 -10.84 6.97 23.31
N GLY A 59 -11.93 6.99 24.07
CA GLY A 59 -12.98 8.01 23.91
C GLY A 59 -13.81 7.78 22.63
N ASP A 60 -14.31 8.84 22.03
CA ASP A 60 -15.19 8.85 20.84
C ASP A 60 -14.46 9.12 19.52
N VAL A 61 -13.12 9.19 19.54
CA VAL A 61 -12.34 9.41 18.30
C VAL A 61 -12.44 8.19 17.39
N ALA A 62 -12.86 8.44 16.15
CA ALA A 62 -13.01 7.45 15.08
C ALA A 62 -12.12 7.79 13.88
N LEU A 63 -11.93 6.84 12.96
CA LEU A 63 -11.12 7.05 11.74
C LEU A 63 -11.72 8.15 10.85
N GLU A 64 -13.02 8.36 10.89
CA GLU A 64 -13.71 9.47 10.21
C GLU A 64 -13.14 10.85 10.57
N HIS A 65 -12.74 11.08 11.82
CA HIS A 65 -12.15 12.35 12.23
C HIS A 65 -10.79 12.59 11.57
N TYR A 66 -10.01 11.52 11.39
CA TYR A 66 -8.74 11.57 10.65
C TYR A 66 -8.97 11.79 9.16
N ALA A 67 -9.92 11.08 8.55
CA ALA A 67 -10.26 11.22 7.14
C ALA A 67 -10.78 12.63 6.81
N ALA A 68 -11.57 13.24 7.71
CA ALA A 68 -12.04 14.62 7.57
C ALA A 68 -10.90 15.64 7.65
N TRP A 69 -9.88 15.39 8.48
CA TRP A 69 -8.80 16.34 8.75
C TRP A 69 -7.61 16.24 7.80
N LEU A 70 -7.33 15.02 7.30
CA LEU A 70 -6.20 14.72 6.42
C LEU A 70 -6.58 14.97 4.94
N ASP A 71 -5.59 15.16 4.09
CA ASP A 71 -5.77 15.45 2.67
C ASP A 71 -5.66 14.20 1.78
N GLY A 72 -5.06 13.12 2.28
CA GLY A 72 -4.89 11.84 1.59
C GLY A 72 -4.33 10.77 2.52
N LEU A 73 -4.34 9.52 2.05
CA LEU A 73 -3.89 8.34 2.79
C LEU A 73 -2.86 7.54 2.00
N VAL A 74 -1.79 7.12 2.66
CA VAL A 74 -0.85 6.10 2.20
C VAL A 74 -1.01 4.85 3.06
N LEU A 75 -1.29 3.72 2.41
CA LEU A 75 -1.24 2.38 3.00
C LEU A 75 0.15 1.82 2.72
N HIS A 76 0.92 1.50 3.74
CA HIS A 76 2.30 1.05 3.52
C HIS A 76 2.49 -0.45 3.72
N GLY A 77 3.67 -0.96 3.36
CA GLY A 77 4.06 -2.35 3.43
C GLY A 77 3.99 -2.98 4.83
N GLY A 78 4.42 -4.21 4.97
CA GLY A 78 4.52 -4.92 6.25
C GLY A 78 3.99 -6.34 6.23
N ALA A 79 3.37 -6.79 7.32
CA ALA A 79 2.85 -8.15 7.49
C ALA A 79 1.80 -8.52 6.44
N ASP A 80 1.65 -9.80 6.16
CA ASP A 80 0.72 -10.34 5.17
C ASP A 80 -0.73 -9.93 5.43
N VAL A 81 -1.50 -9.78 4.34
CA VAL A 81 -2.96 -9.67 4.41
C VAL A 81 -3.54 -11.06 4.72
N SER A 82 -4.42 -11.12 5.72
CA SER A 82 -5.06 -12.37 6.12
C SER A 82 -5.99 -12.91 5.03
N PRO A 83 -5.91 -14.20 4.69
CA PRO A 83 -6.88 -14.83 3.79
C PRO A 83 -8.33 -14.69 4.24
N LEU A 84 -8.58 -14.60 5.53
CA LEU A 84 -9.91 -14.37 6.09
C LEU A 84 -10.50 -13.02 5.64
N SER A 85 -9.68 -12.06 5.26
CA SER A 85 -10.13 -10.74 4.80
C SER A 85 -10.73 -10.75 3.40
N TYR A 86 -10.47 -11.81 2.61
CA TYR A 86 -11.06 -12.02 1.29
C TYR A 86 -11.79 -13.37 1.15
N GLY A 87 -12.25 -13.94 2.31
CA GLY A 87 -13.15 -15.09 2.33
C GLY A 87 -12.49 -16.45 2.13
N GLU A 88 -11.16 -16.53 2.20
CA GLU A 88 -10.41 -17.79 2.12
C GLU A 88 -9.88 -18.21 3.50
N GLN A 89 -9.53 -19.50 3.65
CA GLN A 89 -8.79 -20.00 4.80
C GLN A 89 -7.28 -19.98 4.50
N PRO A 90 -6.41 -19.74 5.50
CA PRO A 90 -4.98 -19.89 5.31
C PRO A 90 -4.62 -21.31 4.81
N LEU A 91 -3.89 -21.40 3.71
CA LEU A 91 -3.38 -22.67 3.16
C LEU A 91 -2.25 -23.21 4.02
N ASP A 92 -1.51 -22.33 4.69
CA ASP A 92 -0.51 -22.65 5.69
C ASP A 92 -0.70 -21.73 6.91
N PRO A 93 -0.56 -22.23 8.16
CA PRO A 93 -0.63 -21.38 9.34
C PRO A 93 0.35 -20.19 9.33
N ALA A 94 1.48 -20.31 8.65
CA ALA A 94 2.45 -19.23 8.50
C ALA A 94 1.91 -18.07 7.65
N TRP A 95 0.87 -18.29 6.84
CA TRP A 95 0.24 -17.29 5.96
C TRP A 95 -1.08 -16.75 6.53
N ALA A 96 -1.29 -16.89 7.84
CA ALA A 96 -2.49 -16.40 8.50
C ALA A 96 -2.69 -14.88 8.38
N GLY A 97 -1.62 -14.14 8.18
CA GLY A 97 -1.62 -12.68 8.04
C GLY A 97 -2.02 -11.95 9.32
N ASP A 98 -2.16 -10.63 9.21
CA ASP A 98 -2.57 -9.76 10.33
C ASP A 98 -4.00 -9.26 10.15
N LYS A 99 -4.97 -10.08 10.54
CA LYS A 99 -6.40 -9.74 10.44
C LYS A 99 -6.78 -8.49 11.24
N VAL A 100 -6.09 -8.23 12.35
CA VAL A 100 -6.35 -7.02 13.17
C VAL A 100 -5.95 -5.76 12.40
N ARG A 101 -4.81 -5.80 11.73
CA ARG A 101 -4.37 -4.71 10.86
C ARG A 101 -5.28 -4.57 9.64
N ASP A 102 -5.71 -5.69 9.03
CA ASP A 102 -6.63 -5.65 7.90
C ASP A 102 -7.94 -4.93 8.26
N ASP A 103 -8.59 -5.32 9.36
CA ASP A 103 -9.84 -4.72 9.78
C ASP A 103 -9.72 -3.20 9.99
N TYR A 104 -8.62 -2.77 10.59
CA TYR A 104 -8.32 -1.36 10.77
C TYR A 104 -8.11 -0.64 9.42
N GLU A 105 -7.30 -1.19 8.52
CA GLU A 105 -7.01 -0.54 7.25
C GLU A 105 -8.19 -0.57 6.27
N LEU A 106 -9.02 -1.62 6.28
CA LEU A 106 -10.28 -1.67 5.52
C LEU A 106 -11.25 -0.55 5.96
N GLU A 107 -11.41 -0.35 7.28
CA GLU A 107 -12.20 0.74 7.81
C GLU A 107 -11.61 2.11 7.43
N LEU A 108 -10.27 2.23 7.47
CA LEU A 108 -9.56 3.45 7.13
C LEU A 108 -9.73 3.82 5.65
N VAL A 109 -9.57 2.86 4.72
CA VAL A 109 -9.83 3.07 3.28
C VAL A 109 -11.26 3.55 3.06
N ALA A 110 -12.23 2.86 3.67
CA ALA A 110 -13.63 3.23 3.54
C ALA A 110 -13.93 4.64 4.07
N ALA A 111 -13.30 5.05 5.19
CA ALA A 111 -13.45 6.40 5.74
C ALA A 111 -12.90 7.46 4.79
N PHE A 112 -11.69 7.28 4.24
CA PHE A 112 -11.09 8.23 3.30
C PHE A 112 -11.90 8.34 2.01
N GLU A 113 -12.39 7.23 1.46
CA GLU A 113 -13.22 7.24 0.27
C GLU A 113 -14.56 7.96 0.49
N ARG A 114 -15.23 7.74 1.63
CA ARG A 114 -16.45 8.49 1.98
C ARG A 114 -16.23 10.00 2.04
N HIS A 115 -15.04 10.43 2.45
CA HIS A 115 -14.64 11.84 2.48
C HIS A 115 -14.07 12.34 1.15
N GLY A 116 -14.13 11.55 0.07
CA GLY A 116 -13.61 11.94 -1.25
C GLY A 116 -12.08 12.07 -1.30
N LYS A 117 -11.36 11.52 -0.31
CA LYS A 117 -9.91 11.67 -0.17
C LYS A 117 -9.17 10.59 -0.96
N PRO A 118 -8.03 10.94 -1.60
CA PRO A 118 -7.20 9.98 -2.33
C PRO A 118 -6.53 8.98 -1.41
N VAL A 119 -6.38 7.74 -1.94
CA VAL A 119 -5.65 6.65 -1.28
C VAL A 119 -4.56 6.13 -2.22
N PHE A 120 -3.34 5.97 -1.71
CA PHE A 120 -2.23 5.34 -2.40
C PHE A 120 -1.73 4.13 -1.60
N GLY A 121 -1.53 2.98 -2.27
CA GLY A 121 -1.06 1.73 -1.65
C GLY A 121 0.35 1.35 -2.07
N VAL A 122 1.18 0.91 -1.10
CA VAL A 122 2.53 0.41 -1.32
C VAL A 122 2.61 -1.02 -0.82
N CYS A 123 3.05 -1.95 -1.68
CA CYS A 123 3.25 -3.38 -1.41
C CYS A 123 2.00 -4.01 -0.78
N ARG A 124 2.00 -4.29 0.52
CA ARG A 124 0.81 -4.73 1.23
C ARG A 124 -0.39 -3.79 1.03
N GLY A 125 -0.15 -2.49 0.89
CA GLY A 125 -1.19 -1.49 0.63
C GLY A 125 -1.89 -1.71 -0.73
N LEU A 126 -1.21 -2.18 -1.76
CA LEU A 126 -1.81 -2.61 -3.03
C LEU A 126 -2.73 -3.82 -2.80
N GLN A 127 -2.25 -4.81 -2.07
CA GLN A 127 -2.97 -6.04 -1.78
C GLN A 127 -4.25 -5.74 -0.98
N LEU A 128 -4.13 -4.92 0.06
CA LEU A 128 -5.27 -4.52 0.88
C LEU A 128 -6.28 -3.67 0.09
N MET A 129 -5.81 -2.76 -0.77
CA MET A 129 -6.70 -1.99 -1.65
C MET A 129 -7.49 -2.90 -2.59
N ASN A 130 -6.86 -3.93 -3.16
CA ASN A 130 -7.54 -4.95 -3.96
C ASN A 130 -8.62 -5.67 -3.14
N VAL A 131 -8.29 -6.13 -1.93
CA VAL A 131 -9.22 -6.82 -1.02
C VAL A 131 -10.38 -5.91 -0.60
N ALA A 132 -10.12 -4.65 -0.28
CA ALA A 132 -11.11 -3.65 0.10
C ALA A 132 -12.20 -3.46 -0.96
N HIS A 133 -11.93 -3.79 -2.21
CA HIS A 133 -12.84 -3.66 -3.34
C HIS A 133 -13.30 -4.99 -3.94
N GLY A 134 -13.08 -6.10 -3.21
CA GLY A 134 -13.61 -7.42 -3.55
C GLY A 134 -12.71 -8.29 -4.42
N GLY A 135 -11.44 -7.95 -4.55
CA GLY A 135 -10.43 -8.82 -5.14
C GLY A 135 -9.87 -9.85 -4.17
N THR A 136 -9.07 -10.79 -4.68
CA THR A 136 -8.42 -11.86 -3.92
C THR A 136 -6.90 -11.87 -4.12
N LEU A 137 -6.20 -12.66 -3.32
CA LEU A 137 -4.74 -12.72 -3.35
C LEU A 137 -4.24 -14.16 -3.55
N TYR A 138 -3.08 -14.31 -4.18
CA TYR A 138 -2.23 -15.46 -3.93
C TYR A 138 -1.66 -15.32 -2.53
N GLN A 139 -1.85 -16.34 -1.69
CA GLN A 139 -1.33 -16.35 -0.32
C GLN A 139 0.19 -16.56 -0.30
N ASP A 140 0.69 -17.31 -1.29
CA ASP A 140 2.11 -17.47 -1.58
C ASP A 140 2.30 -17.75 -3.08
N ILE A 141 3.04 -16.87 -3.75
CA ILE A 141 3.26 -16.93 -5.19
C ILE A 141 3.97 -18.23 -5.56
N ALA A 142 5.03 -18.59 -4.82
CA ALA A 142 5.85 -19.76 -5.15
C ALA A 142 5.03 -21.07 -5.11
N THR A 143 4.11 -21.17 -4.15
CA THR A 143 3.25 -22.34 -3.98
C THR A 143 2.10 -22.38 -5.00
N GLN A 144 1.45 -21.24 -5.26
CA GLN A 144 0.22 -21.19 -6.05
C GLN A 144 0.46 -20.87 -7.53
N ARG A 145 1.66 -20.39 -7.88
CA ARG A 145 2.12 -20.08 -9.25
C ARG A 145 3.48 -20.73 -9.53
N PRO A 146 3.54 -22.08 -9.65
CA PRO A 146 4.79 -22.78 -9.94
C PRO A 146 5.47 -22.22 -11.19
N GLY A 147 6.75 -21.86 -11.06
CA GLY A 147 7.53 -21.25 -12.15
C GLY A 147 7.53 -19.73 -12.14
N ALA A 148 6.81 -19.07 -11.23
CA ALA A 148 6.95 -17.63 -11.03
C ALA A 148 8.35 -17.27 -10.51
N LEU A 149 8.71 -15.98 -10.63
CA LEU A 149 9.94 -15.45 -10.06
C LEU A 149 9.93 -15.54 -8.52
N VAL A 150 11.12 -15.47 -7.94
CA VAL A 150 11.29 -15.29 -6.51
C VAL A 150 11.11 -13.81 -6.18
N HIS A 151 9.91 -13.39 -5.83
CA HIS A 151 9.56 -12.01 -5.49
C HIS A 151 10.01 -11.60 -4.08
N ARG A 152 10.42 -12.55 -3.24
CA ARG A 152 10.98 -12.30 -1.91
C ARG A 152 12.14 -13.25 -1.65
N ASP A 153 13.34 -12.70 -1.58
CA ASP A 153 14.55 -13.43 -1.19
C ASP A 153 15.16 -12.79 0.06
N ALA A 154 15.12 -13.52 1.18
CA ALA A 154 15.65 -13.03 2.45
C ALA A 154 17.16 -12.81 2.46
N ALA A 155 17.90 -13.44 1.55
CA ALA A 155 19.36 -13.32 1.47
C ALA A 155 19.81 -11.98 0.86
N VAL A 156 18.98 -11.39 0.00
CA VAL A 156 19.28 -10.11 -0.68
C VAL A 156 18.30 -9.00 -0.33
N TYR A 157 17.20 -9.34 0.31
CA TYR A 157 16.14 -8.47 0.83
C TYR A 157 15.73 -7.35 -0.15
N ASP A 158 16.05 -6.09 0.16
CA ASP A 158 15.71 -4.91 -0.65
C ASP A 158 16.54 -4.77 -1.94
N ALA A 159 17.60 -5.56 -2.09
CA ALA A 159 18.36 -5.67 -3.34
C ALA A 159 17.70 -6.63 -4.35
N ASN A 160 16.68 -7.43 -3.94
CA ASN A 160 15.90 -8.22 -4.87
C ASN A 160 15.11 -7.31 -5.82
N SER A 161 15.14 -7.59 -7.12
CA SER A 161 14.53 -6.72 -8.12
C SER A 161 14.22 -7.48 -9.41
N HIS A 162 13.18 -7.04 -10.12
CA HIS A 162 12.83 -7.57 -11.44
C HIS A 162 12.34 -6.45 -12.37
N SER A 163 12.05 -6.80 -13.62
CA SER A 163 11.48 -5.87 -14.59
C SER A 163 9.95 -5.90 -14.52
N VAL A 164 9.33 -4.73 -14.58
CA VAL A 164 7.90 -4.60 -14.80
C VAL A 164 7.63 -4.08 -16.20
N GLU A 165 6.57 -4.58 -16.81
CA GLU A 165 6.01 -4.09 -18.07
C GLU A 165 4.85 -3.14 -17.75
N ILE A 166 4.95 -1.91 -18.25
CA ILE A 166 3.96 -0.85 -18.05
C ILE A 166 2.89 -0.98 -19.15
N VAL A 167 1.63 -1.07 -18.74
CA VAL A 167 0.51 -1.24 -19.67
C VAL A 167 0.29 0.05 -20.48
N PRO A 168 0.36 -0.01 -21.82
CA PRO A 168 0.19 1.17 -22.67
C PRO A 168 -1.18 1.85 -22.48
N GLY A 169 -1.20 3.17 -22.55
CA GLY A 169 -2.42 3.98 -22.45
C GLY A 169 -2.93 4.18 -21.02
N THR A 170 -2.24 3.66 -20.02
CA THR A 170 -2.54 3.88 -18.61
C THR A 170 -1.98 5.20 -18.09
N LYS A 171 -2.44 5.62 -16.91
CA LYS A 171 -1.89 6.81 -16.24
C LYS A 171 -0.41 6.59 -15.89
N LEU A 172 -0.03 5.40 -15.40
CA LEU A 172 1.37 5.06 -15.12
C LEU A 172 2.24 5.23 -16.36
N ALA A 173 1.78 4.77 -17.54
CA ALA A 173 2.49 4.96 -18.80
C ALA A 173 2.68 6.46 -19.13
N SER A 174 1.72 7.31 -18.78
CA SER A 174 1.83 8.76 -19.00
C SER A 174 2.77 9.46 -18.01
N LEU A 175 2.95 8.89 -16.82
CA LEU A 175 3.86 9.40 -15.80
C LEU A 175 5.31 8.99 -16.07
N TYR A 176 5.50 7.86 -16.75
CA TYR A 176 6.81 7.28 -17.00
C TYR A 176 7.20 7.39 -18.47
N ALA A 177 7.94 8.44 -18.81
CA ALA A 177 8.41 8.67 -20.18
C ALA A 177 9.61 7.78 -20.61
N GLY A 178 10.07 6.88 -19.74
CA GLY A 178 11.28 6.05 -19.95
C GLY A 178 11.08 4.79 -20.79
N GLY A 179 9.86 4.57 -21.34
CA GLY A 179 9.54 3.39 -22.16
C GLY A 179 8.45 2.52 -21.56
N ASP A 180 8.36 1.29 -22.06
CA ASP A 180 7.37 0.29 -21.66
C ASP A 180 7.82 -0.63 -20.51
N ARG A 181 9.07 -0.50 -20.05
CA ARG A 181 9.66 -1.31 -18.99
C ARG A 181 10.41 -0.46 -17.98
N ALA A 182 10.33 -0.90 -16.72
CA ALA A 182 11.08 -0.31 -15.63
C ALA A 182 11.61 -1.42 -14.70
N ARG A 183 12.67 -1.13 -13.95
CA ARG A 183 13.18 -2.01 -12.90
C ARG A 183 12.66 -1.54 -11.55
N VAL A 184 12.14 -2.48 -10.74
CA VAL A 184 11.62 -2.23 -9.40
C VAL A 184 12.20 -3.21 -8.39
N ASN A 185 12.22 -2.83 -7.11
CA ASN A 185 12.54 -3.79 -6.04
C ASN A 185 11.35 -4.73 -5.80
N SER A 186 11.60 -5.87 -5.17
CA SER A 186 10.58 -6.90 -4.94
C SER A 186 10.80 -7.59 -3.61
N ILE A 187 9.88 -7.37 -2.65
CA ILE A 187 9.99 -7.87 -1.26
C ILE A 187 8.63 -8.43 -0.82
N HIS A 188 7.96 -9.20 -1.67
CA HIS A 188 6.63 -9.76 -1.38
C HIS A 188 6.53 -11.22 -1.81
N HIS A 189 5.73 -12.02 -1.10
CA HIS A 189 5.37 -13.38 -1.50
C HIS A 189 3.86 -13.53 -1.73
N GLN A 190 3.04 -12.57 -1.30
CA GLN A 190 1.64 -12.44 -1.70
C GLN A 190 1.54 -11.56 -2.95
N ALA A 191 0.48 -11.74 -3.74
CA ALA A 191 0.16 -10.90 -4.90
C ALA A 191 -1.33 -10.94 -5.22
N ILE A 192 -1.81 -10.00 -6.05
CA ILE A 192 -3.18 -10.02 -6.55
C ILE A 192 -3.39 -11.29 -7.40
N LYS A 193 -4.46 -12.04 -7.07
CA LYS A 193 -4.96 -13.21 -7.82
C LYS A 193 -6.11 -12.78 -8.73
N ASP A 194 -7.18 -12.27 -8.13
CA ASP A 194 -8.32 -11.73 -8.85
C ASP A 194 -8.37 -10.22 -8.62
N LEU A 195 -8.29 -9.44 -9.69
CA LEU A 195 -8.34 -7.99 -9.62
C LEU A 195 -9.74 -7.52 -9.21
N ALA A 196 -9.78 -6.59 -8.28
CA ALA A 196 -11.02 -5.97 -7.80
C ALA A 196 -11.79 -5.26 -8.92
N PRO A 197 -13.13 -5.36 -8.95
CA PRO A 197 -13.97 -4.62 -9.88
C PRO A 197 -13.72 -3.10 -9.79
N GLY A 198 -13.65 -2.45 -10.96
CA GLY A 198 -13.44 -0.99 -11.07
C GLY A 198 -11.97 -0.56 -10.98
N PHE A 199 -11.04 -1.49 -10.90
CA PHE A 199 -9.61 -1.23 -11.07
C PHE A 199 -9.12 -1.72 -12.43
N GLN A 200 -8.04 -1.14 -12.90
CA GLN A 200 -7.28 -1.60 -14.06
C GLN A 200 -5.83 -1.88 -13.65
N VAL A 201 -5.21 -2.82 -14.35
CA VAL A 201 -3.78 -3.09 -14.24
C VAL A 201 -3.01 -1.98 -14.95
N GLU A 202 -2.00 -1.42 -14.29
CA GLU A 202 -1.10 -0.43 -14.87
C GLU A 202 0.33 -0.98 -15.13
N ALA A 203 0.73 -2.02 -14.37
CA ALA A 203 1.97 -2.75 -14.63
C ALA A 203 1.87 -4.22 -14.20
N VAL A 204 2.65 -5.06 -14.86
CA VAL A 204 2.82 -6.48 -14.50
C VAL A 204 4.31 -6.82 -14.46
N SER A 205 4.69 -7.81 -13.67
CA SER A 205 6.01 -8.44 -13.75
C SER A 205 6.20 -9.02 -15.16
N HIS A 206 7.30 -8.65 -15.81
CA HIS A 206 7.54 -9.00 -17.21
C HIS A 206 7.66 -10.50 -17.42
N GLU A 207 8.27 -11.21 -16.50
CA GLU A 207 8.63 -12.61 -16.63
C GLU A 207 7.47 -13.56 -16.30
N ASP A 208 6.59 -13.23 -15.35
CA ASP A 208 5.56 -14.13 -14.85
C ASP A 208 4.14 -13.56 -14.82
N GLY A 209 3.98 -12.26 -15.18
CA GLY A 209 2.69 -11.60 -15.30
C GLY A 209 2.00 -11.31 -13.97
N ILE A 210 2.70 -11.38 -12.84
CA ILE A 210 2.17 -10.92 -11.54
C ILE A 210 1.82 -9.44 -11.64
N ILE A 211 0.64 -9.06 -11.11
CA ILE A 211 0.17 -7.67 -11.11
C ILE A 211 1.02 -6.84 -10.15
N GLU A 212 1.61 -5.78 -10.68
CA GLU A 212 2.57 -4.93 -9.96
C GLU A 212 2.07 -3.49 -9.74
N ALA A 213 1.08 -3.03 -10.51
CA ALA A 213 0.44 -1.75 -10.27
C ALA A 213 -1.02 -1.76 -10.70
N ILE A 214 -1.87 -1.09 -9.91
CA ILE A 214 -3.29 -0.94 -10.18
C ILE A 214 -3.75 0.50 -9.98
N ARG A 215 -4.82 0.87 -10.67
CA ARG A 215 -5.45 2.17 -10.53
C ARG A 215 -6.96 2.06 -10.77
N ARG A 216 -7.73 2.91 -10.08
CA ARG A 216 -9.13 3.19 -10.42
C ARG A 216 -9.16 4.22 -11.55
N PRO A 217 -9.63 3.86 -12.75
CA PRO A 217 -9.66 4.79 -13.90
C PRO A 217 -10.83 5.77 -13.84
N ASP A 218 -11.87 5.47 -13.05
CA ASP A 218 -13.09 6.28 -12.96
C ASP A 218 -12.83 7.58 -12.17
N ALA A 219 -12.70 8.68 -12.89
CA ALA A 219 -12.44 10.01 -12.33
C ALA A 219 -13.64 10.60 -11.54
N SER A 220 -14.84 9.99 -11.62
CA SER A 220 -16.00 10.39 -10.80
C SER A 220 -15.90 9.87 -9.36
N ARG A 221 -14.98 8.95 -9.08
CA ARG A 221 -14.72 8.38 -7.78
C ARG A 221 -13.40 8.93 -7.21
N PRO A 222 -13.20 8.86 -5.88
CA PRO A 222 -11.94 9.23 -5.27
C PRO A 222 -10.75 8.51 -5.90
N TYR A 223 -9.63 9.22 -6.05
CA TYR A 223 -8.39 8.64 -6.55
C TYR A 223 -7.98 7.44 -5.71
N ALA A 224 -7.65 6.34 -6.37
CA ALA A 224 -7.07 5.16 -5.77
C ALA A 224 -6.05 4.57 -6.75
N ALA A 225 -4.79 4.47 -6.32
CA ALA A 225 -3.72 3.84 -7.07
C ALA A 225 -2.78 3.12 -6.12
N ALA A 226 -2.09 2.08 -6.60
CA ALA A 226 -1.19 1.31 -5.76
C ALA A 226 -0.13 0.60 -6.59
N VAL A 227 1.04 0.37 -5.97
CA VAL A 227 2.17 -0.37 -6.53
C VAL A 227 2.59 -1.50 -5.60
N GLN A 228 3.08 -2.61 -6.17
CA GLN A 228 3.53 -3.77 -5.40
C GLN A 228 4.96 -3.62 -4.89
N TRP A 229 5.79 -2.86 -5.60
CA TRP A 229 7.14 -2.52 -5.17
C TRP A 229 7.16 -1.46 -4.07
N HIS A 230 8.34 -1.16 -3.55
CA HIS A 230 8.60 -0.17 -2.51
C HIS A 230 9.28 1.07 -3.09
N PRO A 231 8.53 2.11 -3.53
CA PRO A 231 9.11 3.34 -4.06
C PRO A 231 9.99 4.07 -3.04
N GLU A 232 9.68 3.93 -1.75
CA GLU A 232 10.40 4.57 -0.65
C GLU A 232 11.83 4.02 -0.44
N PHE A 233 12.15 2.86 -1.05
CA PHE A 233 13.49 2.27 -1.00
C PHE A 233 14.34 2.59 -2.21
N HIS A 234 13.77 3.20 -3.26
CA HIS A 234 14.53 3.55 -4.45
C HIS A 234 15.46 4.75 -4.18
N VAL A 235 16.72 4.56 -4.53
CA VAL A 235 17.73 5.63 -4.47
C VAL A 235 17.83 6.27 -5.86
N PRO A 236 17.74 7.60 -5.99
CA PRO A 236 17.91 8.28 -7.28
C PRO A 236 19.19 7.85 -7.99
N GLY A 237 19.09 7.48 -9.26
CA GLY A 237 20.23 7.02 -10.06
C GLY A 237 20.62 5.56 -9.88
N SER A 238 19.90 4.77 -9.09
CA SER A 238 20.15 3.32 -8.90
C SER A 238 19.74 2.46 -10.10
N GLY A 239 19.15 3.03 -11.15
CA GLY A 239 18.60 2.29 -12.31
C GLY A 239 17.20 1.74 -12.10
N HIS A 240 16.58 1.99 -10.94
CA HIS A 240 15.19 1.70 -10.69
C HIS A 240 14.26 2.79 -11.27
N PHE A 241 12.97 2.48 -11.29
CA PHE A 241 11.91 3.42 -11.64
C PHE A 241 12.05 4.74 -10.86
N ASP A 242 11.82 5.88 -11.52
CA ASP A 242 11.74 7.17 -10.83
C ASP A 242 10.35 7.38 -10.25
N ASP A 243 10.22 7.12 -8.96
CA ASP A 243 8.95 7.14 -8.24
C ASP A 243 8.47 8.56 -7.85
N ALA A 244 9.23 9.60 -8.14
CA ALA A 244 8.86 10.98 -7.85
C ALA A 244 7.55 11.37 -8.57
N ALA A 245 7.35 10.87 -9.79
CA ALA A 245 6.13 11.11 -10.57
C ALA A 245 4.90 10.43 -9.95
N LEU A 246 5.06 9.25 -9.35
CA LEU A 246 3.97 8.57 -8.62
C LEU A 246 3.51 9.37 -7.40
N LEU A 247 4.46 9.81 -6.59
CA LEU A 247 4.17 10.61 -5.41
C LEU A 247 3.53 11.95 -5.79
N SER A 248 4.05 12.61 -6.85
CA SER A 248 3.48 13.87 -7.35
C SER A 248 2.03 13.69 -7.81
N ASP A 249 1.72 12.63 -8.57
CA ASP A 249 0.36 12.34 -9.04
C ASP A 249 -0.64 12.13 -7.87
N PHE A 250 -0.21 11.41 -6.83
CA PHE A 250 -1.01 11.23 -5.62
C PHE A 250 -1.23 12.56 -4.87
N LEU A 251 -0.17 13.37 -4.69
CA LEU A 251 -0.27 14.65 -3.98
C LEU A 251 -1.09 15.69 -4.75
N ASP A 252 -1.03 15.67 -6.08
CA ASP A 252 -1.89 16.49 -6.93
C ASP A 252 -3.37 16.10 -6.75
N ALA A 253 -3.67 14.81 -6.61
CA ALA A 253 -5.01 14.35 -6.29
C ALA A 253 -5.44 14.82 -4.88
N ALA A 254 -4.56 14.78 -3.89
CA ALA A 254 -4.82 15.29 -2.55
C ALA A 254 -5.08 16.81 -2.54
N GLN A 255 -4.30 17.56 -3.33
CA GLN A 255 -4.50 19.00 -3.48
C GLN A 255 -5.85 19.32 -4.13
N ARG A 256 -6.25 18.58 -5.19
CA ARG A 256 -7.56 18.75 -5.83
C ARG A 256 -8.70 18.43 -4.86
N ALA A 257 -8.62 17.31 -4.13
CA ALA A 257 -9.64 16.90 -3.15
C ALA A 257 -9.80 17.93 -2.01
N ARG A 258 -8.70 18.58 -1.58
CA ARG A 258 -8.71 19.62 -0.55
C ARG A 258 -9.43 20.90 -1.01
N THR A 259 -9.33 21.22 -2.30
CA THR A 259 -9.90 22.46 -2.87
C THR A 259 -11.27 22.27 -3.51
N ALA A 260 -11.77 21.02 -3.56
CA ALA A 260 -13.13 20.74 -4.03
C ALA A 260 -14.18 21.38 -3.09
N PRO A 261 -15.26 21.98 -3.66
CA PRO A 261 -16.30 22.67 -2.90
C PRO A 261 -17.11 21.72 -2.00
#